data_5e6a644aafe078965410b0724eeede6b
#
_entry.id   5e6a644aafe078965410b0724eeede6b
#
_cell.length_a   1.000
_cell.length_b   1.000
_cell.length_c   1.000
_cell.angle_alpha   90.00
_cell.angle_beta   90.00
_cell.angle_gamma   90.00
#
_symmetry.space_group_name_H-M   'P 1'
#
loop_
_entity.id
_entity.type
_entity.pdbx_description
1 polymer ?
#
loop_
_entity_poly.entity_id
_entity_poly.type
_entity_poly.pdbx_seq_one_letter_code
_entity_poly.pdbx_strand_id
1 'polypeptide(L)'
;MTLLRSLIVGVLAVAVAQLVRTLLADRRRAVRRIAWILLLAPYFTPILLTGYAYANFSLSLIHHPILNPILYSALLWWKFTPIAAVILHFTPAPISAEAIHCRRLVSSAGSAQRGVAATVSKFGHWAFLIRAGCAAGPVAAFAVVFLFAFAEFEMASLMVVKSWTVALFDSHAGGLALGESLRRMPGPLLCEAAAIATAFVVLGRRQVIPTQRIEGRPASRWFAWCHLVFAFVFVLAIPAAMVLWGTVRGFGLLMENFVLSREILASLLFAAGASVLAGLAAFWPGAAARGRSIGSMFCKAILIAAVFAGLLGSLVLSLTVLAAVQLPGLILLRNTPVPLVFTLGLVLLPMALVLRRVLELTARRSALHLTTLMQKSRAVRELTWKLSTSGKFRVMVLLFVWAFWDLTASSILAPIGMTPVTVRLYNLMHYGQIAALSAMTCAAFAAPIFVFLLALGTRRWWAPP
;
A
#
# COMPACT_ATOMS: atom_id res chain seq x y z
N MET A 1 -10.98 12.75 -16.24
CA MET A 1 -11.76 11.66 -15.58
C MET A 1 -10.99 10.95 -14.48
N THR A 2 -9.73 10.53 -14.68
CA THR A 2 -8.92 9.85 -13.64
C THR A 2 -8.80 10.68 -12.36
N LEU A 3 -8.46 11.97 -12.47
CA LEU A 3 -8.33 12.87 -11.33
C LEU A 3 -9.60 12.90 -10.46
N LEU A 4 -10.77 13.11 -11.09
CA LEU A 4 -12.05 13.17 -10.37
C LEU A 4 -12.37 11.85 -9.65
N ARG A 5 -12.15 10.71 -10.31
CA ARG A 5 -12.34 9.39 -9.69
C ARG A 5 -11.44 9.20 -8.48
N SER A 6 -10.16 9.52 -8.61
CA SER A 6 -9.20 9.36 -7.51
C SER A 6 -9.51 10.29 -6.32
N LEU A 7 -10.02 11.51 -6.59
CA LEU A 7 -10.50 12.41 -5.55
C LEU A 7 -11.71 11.82 -4.82
N ILE A 8 -12.70 11.30 -5.55
CA ILE A 8 -13.89 10.67 -4.96
C ILE A 8 -13.49 9.45 -4.12
N VAL A 9 -12.66 8.57 -4.66
CA VAL A 9 -12.14 7.38 -3.94
C VAL A 9 -11.43 7.80 -2.66
N GLY A 10 -10.57 8.82 -2.72
CA GLY A 10 -9.84 9.35 -1.56
C GLY A 10 -10.78 9.88 -0.46
N VAL A 11 -11.77 10.69 -0.84
CA VAL A 11 -12.76 11.24 0.12
C VAL A 11 -13.58 10.13 0.77
N LEU A 12 -14.12 9.21 -0.03
CA LEU A 12 -14.94 8.10 0.47
C LEU A 12 -14.13 7.16 1.36
N ALA A 13 -12.87 6.86 0.99
CA ALA A 13 -11.99 6.02 1.79
C ALA A 13 -11.71 6.64 3.17
N VAL A 14 -11.43 7.94 3.23
CA VAL A 14 -11.21 8.65 4.51
C VAL A 14 -12.47 8.71 5.34
N ALA A 15 -13.62 8.99 4.74
CA ALA A 15 -14.90 9.05 5.45
C ALA A 15 -15.23 7.70 6.13
N VAL A 16 -15.09 6.59 5.39
CA VAL A 16 -15.34 5.26 5.93
C VAL A 16 -14.25 4.82 6.90
N ALA A 17 -12.99 5.16 6.67
CA ALA A 17 -11.89 4.86 7.56
C ALA A 17 -12.08 5.48 8.96
N GLN A 18 -12.72 6.66 9.07
CA GLN A 18 -13.10 7.24 10.36
C GLN A 18 -14.11 6.37 11.12
N LEU A 19 -15.04 5.72 10.41
CA LEU A 19 -16.01 4.79 11.03
C LEU A 19 -15.33 3.47 11.43
N VAL A 20 -14.52 2.90 10.54
CA VAL A 20 -13.76 1.66 10.78
C VAL A 20 -12.80 1.80 11.96
N ARG A 21 -12.18 2.97 12.15
CA ARG A 21 -11.30 3.27 13.28
C ARG A 21 -11.95 2.97 14.63
N THR A 22 -13.27 3.14 14.76
CA THR A 22 -14.00 2.83 16.00
C THR A 22 -14.00 1.33 16.32
N LEU A 23 -14.06 0.46 15.29
CA LEU A 23 -13.97 -0.99 15.44
C LEU A 23 -12.53 -1.44 15.77
N LEU A 24 -11.52 -0.80 15.16
CA LEU A 24 -10.11 -1.09 15.43
C LEU A 24 -9.69 -0.71 16.86
N ALA A 25 -10.39 0.24 17.47
CA ALA A 25 -10.18 0.68 18.86
C ALA A 25 -11.05 -0.08 19.87
N ASP A 26 -11.88 -1.06 19.46
CA ASP A 26 -12.81 -1.78 20.35
C ASP A 26 -12.07 -2.51 21.48
N ARG A 27 -12.69 -2.51 22.67
CA ARG A 27 -12.15 -3.17 23.88
C ARG A 27 -12.14 -4.69 23.75
N ARG A 28 -13.12 -5.25 23.02
CA ARG A 28 -13.27 -6.70 22.80
C ARG A 28 -12.21 -7.18 21.84
N ARG A 29 -11.25 -7.99 22.30
CA ARG A 29 -10.12 -8.49 21.50
C ARG A 29 -10.57 -9.23 20.23
N ALA A 30 -11.66 -10.01 20.31
CA ALA A 30 -12.20 -10.75 19.16
C ALA A 30 -12.70 -9.80 18.06
N VAL A 31 -13.54 -8.82 18.43
CA VAL A 31 -14.07 -7.79 17.50
C VAL A 31 -12.93 -7.06 16.80
N ARG A 32 -11.97 -6.57 17.58
CA ARG A 32 -10.80 -5.88 17.03
C ARG A 32 -9.97 -6.76 16.09
N ARG A 33 -9.75 -8.04 16.44
CA ARG A 33 -8.99 -8.98 15.58
C ARG A 33 -9.71 -9.25 14.27
N ILE A 34 -11.02 -9.51 14.31
CA ILE A 34 -11.84 -9.73 13.12
C ILE A 34 -11.85 -8.48 12.25
N ALA A 35 -12.03 -7.30 12.84
CA ALA A 35 -12.00 -6.03 12.10
C ALA A 35 -10.65 -5.81 11.38
N TRP A 36 -9.52 -6.11 12.02
CA TRP A 36 -8.20 -6.05 11.39
C TRP A 36 -8.04 -7.05 10.24
N ILE A 37 -8.51 -8.28 10.40
CA ILE A 37 -8.43 -9.30 9.35
C ILE A 37 -9.26 -8.87 8.14
N LEU A 38 -10.55 -8.52 8.34
CA LEU A 38 -11.44 -8.09 7.27
C LEU A 38 -10.98 -6.79 6.60
N LEU A 39 -10.30 -5.90 7.33
CA LEU A 39 -9.74 -4.68 6.77
C LEU A 39 -8.51 -4.95 5.91
N LEU A 40 -7.57 -5.75 6.40
CA LEU A 40 -6.28 -5.91 5.74
C LEU A 40 -6.31 -6.95 4.60
N ALA A 41 -7.17 -7.96 4.68
CA ALA A 41 -7.24 -9.00 3.66
C ALA A 41 -7.51 -8.45 2.24
N PRO A 42 -8.48 -7.55 2.00
CA PRO A 42 -8.70 -6.92 0.69
C PRO A 42 -7.48 -6.14 0.20
N TYR A 43 -6.75 -5.49 1.11
CA TYR A 43 -5.57 -4.72 0.76
C TYR A 43 -4.41 -5.61 0.27
N PHE A 44 -4.19 -6.73 0.95
CA PHE A 44 -3.15 -7.70 0.55
C PHE A 44 -3.54 -8.59 -0.62
N THR A 45 -4.80 -8.56 -1.06
CA THR A 45 -5.20 -9.24 -2.29
C THR A 45 -4.49 -8.59 -3.48
N PRO A 46 -3.77 -9.36 -4.34
CA PRO A 46 -3.14 -8.79 -5.53
C PRO A 46 -4.15 -8.10 -6.44
N ILE A 47 -3.76 -6.97 -7.01
CA ILE A 47 -4.61 -6.21 -7.94
C ILE A 47 -4.94 -7.06 -9.15
N LEU A 48 -3.96 -7.80 -9.66
CA LEU A 48 -4.11 -8.73 -10.77
C LEU A 48 -5.26 -9.73 -10.52
N LEU A 49 -5.37 -10.30 -9.31
CA LEU A 49 -6.44 -11.24 -8.97
C LEU A 49 -7.82 -10.59 -9.05
N THR A 50 -7.96 -9.40 -8.47
CA THR A 50 -9.22 -8.66 -8.50
C THR A 50 -9.55 -8.23 -9.93
N GLY A 51 -8.58 -7.67 -10.65
CA GLY A 51 -8.76 -7.26 -12.05
C GLY A 51 -9.17 -8.43 -12.95
N TYR A 52 -8.51 -9.59 -12.80
CA TYR A 52 -8.86 -10.80 -13.54
C TYR A 52 -10.30 -11.25 -13.29
N ALA A 53 -10.73 -11.33 -12.04
CA ALA A 53 -12.08 -11.78 -11.70
C ALA A 53 -13.17 -10.89 -12.32
N TYR A 54 -12.92 -9.60 -12.44
CA TYR A 54 -13.90 -8.67 -13.00
C TYR A 54 -13.66 -8.31 -14.47
N ALA A 55 -12.58 -8.76 -15.11
CA ALA A 55 -12.26 -8.43 -16.50
C ALA A 55 -13.38 -8.84 -17.47
N ASN A 56 -13.84 -10.10 -17.39
CA ASN A 56 -14.92 -10.58 -18.27
C ASN A 56 -16.24 -9.84 -18.01
N PHE A 57 -16.54 -9.54 -16.75
CA PHE A 57 -17.71 -8.75 -16.40
C PHE A 57 -17.57 -7.30 -16.87
N SER A 58 -16.40 -6.73 -16.79
CA SER A 58 -16.08 -5.41 -17.34
C SER A 58 -16.27 -5.36 -18.86
N LEU A 59 -15.89 -6.40 -19.60
CA LEU A 59 -16.11 -6.48 -21.04
C LEU A 59 -17.60 -6.49 -21.38
N SER A 60 -18.47 -7.14 -20.60
CA SER A 60 -19.91 -7.08 -20.79
C SER A 60 -20.48 -5.69 -20.50
N LEU A 61 -19.83 -4.91 -19.67
CA LEU A 61 -20.20 -3.54 -19.33
C LEU A 61 -19.57 -2.47 -20.24
N ILE A 62 -18.77 -2.86 -21.26
CA ILE A 62 -18.03 -1.90 -22.10
C ILE A 62 -18.99 -0.95 -22.87
N HIS A 63 -20.18 -1.44 -23.19
CA HIS A 63 -21.23 -0.61 -23.81
C HIS A 63 -21.93 0.34 -22.84
N HIS A 64 -21.66 0.22 -21.52
CA HIS A 64 -22.20 1.10 -20.51
C HIS A 64 -21.10 2.03 -19.96
N PRO A 65 -20.90 3.21 -20.54
CA PRO A 65 -19.73 4.06 -20.25
C PRO A 65 -19.65 4.55 -18.81
N ILE A 66 -20.75 4.44 -18.05
CA ILE A 66 -20.83 4.88 -16.64
C ILE A 66 -20.63 3.72 -15.67
N LEU A 67 -21.22 2.54 -15.94
CA LEU A 67 -21.22 1.42 -14.99
C LEU A 67 -19.84 0.82 -14.78
N ASN A 68 -19.06 0.62 -15.83
CA ASN A 68 -17.70 0.07 -15.71
C ASN A 68 -16.76 0.98 -14.89
N PRO A 69 -16.67 2.30 -15.12
CA PRO A 69 -15.93 3.20 -14.24
C PRO A 69 -16.43 3.25 -12.79
N ILE A 70 -17.72 3.09 -12.54
CA ILE A 70 -18.28 3.03 -11.17
C ILE A 70 -17.83 1.75 -10.48
N LEU A 71 -17.94 0.58 -11.13
CA LEU A 71 -17.45 -0.69 -10.57
C LEU A 71 -15.96 -0.63 -10.25
N TYR A 72 -15.13 -0.15 -11.18
CA TYR A 72 -13.71 0.07 -10.97
C TYR A 72 -13.44 0.98 -9.76
N SER A 73 -14.15 2.11 -9.66
CA SER A 73 -13.97 3.06 -8.56
C SER A 73 -14.39 2.46 -7.21
N ALA A 74 -15.44 1.63 -7.19
CA ALA A 74 -15.88 0.93 -5.99
C ALA A 74 -14.85 -0.11 -5.53
N LEU A 75 -14.26 -0.88 -6.46
CA LEU A 75 -13.20 -1.84 -6.16
C LEU A 75 -11.96 -1.13 -5.59
N LEU A 76 -11.53 -0.01 -6.18
CA LEU A 76 -10.44 0.81 -5.66
C LEU A 76 -10.76 1.36 -4.26
N TRP A 77 -11.99 1.86 -4.06
CA TRP A 77 -12.43 2.37 -2.76
C TRP A 77 -12.34 1.29 -1.68
N TRP A 78 -12.88 0.10 -1.91
CA TRP A 78 -12.79 -1.02 -0.98
C TRP A 78 -11.34 -1.45 -0.72
N LYS A 79 -10.52 -1.48 -1.78
CA LYS A 79 -9.13 -1.91 -1.70
C LYS A 79 -8.23 -0.92 -0.96
N PHE A 80 -8.45 0.40 -1.09
CA PHE A 80 -7.57 1.41 -0.51
C PHE A 80 -8.09 2.03 0.79
N THR A 81 -9.34 1.79 1.19
CA THR A 81 -9.84 2.17 2.52
C THR A 81 -8.95 1.68 3.67
N PRO A 82 -8.34 0.48 3.64
CA PRO A 82 -7.40 0.02 4.66
C PRO A 82 -6.21 0.97 4.89
N ILE A 83 -5.68 1.56 3.84
CA ILE A 83 -4.57 2.53 3.95
C ILE A 83 -5.01 3.74 4.79
N ALA A 84 -6.16 4.32 4.45
CA ALA A 84 -6.71 5.44 5.21
C ALA A 84 -6.96 5.06 6.68
N ALA A 85 -7.52 3.88 6.93
CA ALA A 85 -7.81 3.40 8.27
C ALA A 85 -6.53 3.20 9.11
N VAL A 86 -5.48 2.63 8.53
CA VAL A 86 -4.16 2.47 9.17
C VAL A 86 -3.55 3.83 9.49
N ILE A 87 -3.50 4.75 8.53
CA ILE A 87 -2.97 6.10 8.75
C ILE A 87 -3.73 6.80 9.87
N LEU A 88 -5.07 6.78 9.85
CA LEU A 88 -5.89 7.41 10.87
C LEU A 88 -5.77 6.74 12.24
N HIS A 89 -5.59 5.42 12.29
CA HIS A 89 -5.44 4.68 13.53
C HIS A 89 -4.12 4.98 14.23
N PHE A 90 -3.02 5.08 13.47
CA PHE A 90 -1.68 5.33 14.00
C PHE A 90 -1.29 6.81 14.04
N THR A 91 -2.10 7.71 13.46
CA THR A 91 -1.87 9.14 13.58
C THR A 91 -2.44 9.64 14.91
N PRO A 92 -1.60 10.18 15.80
CA PRO A 92 -2.06 10.68 17.09
C PRO A 92 -2.97 11.90 16.93
N ALA A 93 -3.95 12.04 17.83
CA ALA A 93 -4.73 13.25 17.92
C ALA A 93 -3.85 14.39 18.48
N PRO A 94 -3.88 15.58 17.87
CA PRO A 94 -3.07 16.71 18.35
C PRO A 94 -3.65 17.35 19.61
N ILE A 95 -4.90 17.06 19.94
CA ILE A 95 -5.61 17.57 21.11
C ILE A 95 -6.26 16.42 21.86
N SER A 96 -6.26 16.46 23.19
CA SER A 96 -6.92 15.46 24.01
C SER A 96 -8.45 15.55 23.87
N ALA A 97 -9.13 14.43 24.10
CA ALA A 97 -10.60 14.38 24.03
C ALA A 97 -11.25 15.26 25.10
N GLU A 98 -10.60 15.41 26.26
CA GLU A 98 -11.04 16.29 27.34
C GLU A 98 -11.02 17.75 26.89
N ALA A 99 -9.96 18.20 26.24
CA ALA A 99 -9.85 19.57 25.74
C ALA A 99 -10.93 19.89 24.70
N ILE A 100 -11.25 18.92 23.81
CA ILE A 100 -12.36 19.03 22.86
C ILE A 100 -13.70 19.10 23.59
N HIS A 101 -13.87 18.26 24.63
CA HIS A 101 -15.10 18.23 25.42
C HIS A 101 -15.29 19.55 26.21
N CYS A 102 -14.28 20.03 26.92
CA CYS A 102 -14.32 21.31 27.64
C CYS A 102 -14.71 22.46 26.69
N ARG A 103 -14.11 22.50 25.49
CA ARG A 103 -14.46 23.51 24.50
C ARG A 103 -15.93 23.40 24.02
N ARG A 104 -16.46 22.19 23.84
CA ARG A 104 -17.88 22.00 23.50
C ARG A 104 -18.79 22.54 24.62
N LEU A 105 -18.45 22.29 25.87
CA LEU A 105 -19.22 22.81 27.02
C LEU A 105 -19.19 24.34 27.04
N VAL A 106 -18.03 24.97 26.86
CA VAL A 106 -17.90 26.43 26.79
C VAL A 106 -18.69 27.00 25.61
N SER A 107 -18.66 26.35 24.43
CA SER A 107 -19.39 26.83 23.27
C SER A 107 -20.91 26.65 23.42
N SER A 108 -21.37 25.60 24.13
CA SER A 108 -22.80 25.37 24.39
C SER A 108 -23.33 26.34 25.44
N ALA A 109 -22.57 26.66 26.49
CA ALA A 109 -22.94 27.64 27.50
C ALA A 109 -23.09 29.07 26.93
N GLY A 110 -22.21 29.44 25.95
CA GLY A 110 -22.30 30.74 25.25
C GLY A 110 -23.41 30.83 24.22
N SER A 111 -23.91 29.69 23.70
CA SER A 111 -24.97 29.68 22.66
C SER A 111 -26.40 29.77 23.22
N ALA A 112 -26.58 29.50 24.50
CA ALA A 112 -27.91 29.64 25.16
C ALA A 112 -28.42 31.09 25.17
N GLN A 113 -27.56 32.08 24.92
CA GLN A 113 -27.90 33.50 24.94
C GLN A 113 -28.12 34.17 23.57
N ARG A 114 -27.82 33.50 22.40
CA ARG A 114 -27.92 34.18 21.10
C ARG A 114 -28.30 33.20 19.98
N GLY A 115 -29.54 33.28 19.49
CA GLY A 115 -30.09 32.41 18.43
C GLY A 115 -29.40 32.47 17.05
N VAL A 116 -28.63 33.51 16.72
CA VAL A 116 -27.87 33.65 15.45
C VAL A 116 -26.44 33.11 15.58
N ALA A 117 -25.95 32.90 16.78
CA ALA A 117 -24.57 32.46 17.04
C ALA A 117 -24.32 30.96 16.75
N ALA A 118 -25.36 30.15 16.54
CA ALA A 118 -25.20 28.70 16.38
C ALA A 118 -24.47 28.29 15.08
N THR A 119 -24.67 29.00 13.98
CA THR A 119 -23.99 28.74 12.69
C THR A 119 -22.54 29.23 12.69
N VAL A 120 -22.32 30.43 13.26
CA VAL A 120 -20.97 31.01 13.43
C VAL A 120 -20.15 30.18 14.41
N SER A 121 -20.79 29.62 15.45
CA SER A 121 -20.16 28.71 16.43
C SER A 121 -19.70 27.39 15.80
N LYS A 122 -20.47 26.80 14.89
CA LYS A 122 -20.07 25.59 14.16
C LYS A 122 -18.85 25.84 13.26
N PHE A 123 -18.84 26.93 12.51
CA PHE A 123 -17.70 27.30 11.65
C PHE A 123 -16.44 27.61 12.46
N GLY A 124 -16.57 28.36 13.57
CA GLY A 124 -15.48 28.61 14.51
C GLY A 124 -14.92 27.34 15.17
N HIS A 125 -15.78 26.34 15.43
CA HIS A 125 -15.33 25.03 15.93
C HIS A 125 -14.51 24.27 14.87
N TRP A 126 -14.96 24.21 13.62
CA TRP A 126 -14.21 23.60 12.52
C TRP A 126 -12.89 24.32 12.25
N ALA A 127 -12.88 25.64 12.20
CA ALA A 127 -11.67 26.42 12.01
C ALA A 127 -10.64 26.17 13.12
N PHE A 128 -11.10 26.03 14.37
CA PHE A 128 -10.22 25.64 15.46
C PHE A 128 -9.66 24.22 15.29
N LEU A 129 -10.48 23.21 14.97
CA LEU A 129 -10.00 21.85 14.76
C LEU A 129 -8.96 21.78 13.64
N ILE A 130 -9.15 22.54 12.57
CA ILE A 130 -8.19 22.64 11.45
C ILE A 130 -6.88 23.29 11.95
N ARG A 131 -6.95 24.46 12.63
CA ARG A 131 -5.77 25.17 13.17
C ARG A 131 -5.04 24.33 14.20
N ALA A 132 -5.75 23.58 15.01
CA ALA A 132 -5.20 22.66 15.99
C ALA A 132 -4.59 21.39 15.36
N GLY A 133 -4.66 21.23 14.04
CA GLY A 133 -4.05 20.11 13.32
C GLY A 133 -4.86 18.82 13.32
N CYS A 134 -6.13 18.82 13.77
CA CYS A 134 -6.98 17.62 13.75
C CYS A 134 -7.27 17.14 12.32
N ALA A 135 -7.25 18.03 11.34
CA ALA A 135 -7.45 17.69 9.93
C ALA A 135 -6.24 16.97 9.28
N ALA A 136 -5.07 17.05 9.91
CA ALA A 136 -3.85 16.55 9.28
C ALA A 136 -3.82 15.03 9.08
N GLY A 137 -4.39 14.22 10.01
CA GLY A 137 -4.56 12.77 9.78
C GLY A 137 -5.44 12.47 8.57
N PRO A 138 -6.67 12.99 8.51
CA PRO A 138 -7.54 12.88 7.35
C PRO A 138 -6.91 13.37 6.04
N VAL A 139 -6.24 14.53 6.05
CA VAL A 139 -5.56 15.08 4.85
C VAL A 139 -4.40 14.18 4.40
N ALA A 140 -3.59 13.68 5.31
CA ALA A 140 -2.52 12.74 4.97
C ALA A 140 -3.08 11.41 4.44
N ALA A 141 -4.12 10.87 5.07
CA ALA A 141 -4.79 9.66 4.61
C ALA A 141 -5.40 9.85 3.21
N PHE A 142 -6.06 10.99 3.00
CA PHE A 142 -6.60 11.35 1.67
C PHE A 142 -5.49 11.43 0.62
N ALA A 143 -4.40 12.15 0.89
CA ALA A 143 -3.31 12.32 -0.05
C ALA A 143 -2.69 10.97 -0.46
N VAL A 144 -2.47 10.06 0.51
CA VAL A 144 -1.90 8.74 0.22
C VAL A 144 -2.87 7.88 -0.57
N VAL A 145 -4.16 7.82 -0.20
CA VAL A 145 -5.16 7.06 -0.97
C VAL A 145 -5.35 7.63 -2.37
N PHE A 146 -5.37 8.96 -2.49
CA PHE A 146 -5.42 9.64 -3.77
C PHE A 146 -4.25 9.21 -4.67
N LEU A 147 -3.02 9.20 -4.15
CA LEU A 147 -1.83 8.78 -4.90
C LEU A 147 -1.96 7.34 -5.41
N PHE A 148 -2.34 6.40 -4.53
CA PHE A 148 -2.51 5.01 -4.94
C PHE A 148 -3.63 4.82 -5.98
N ALA A 149 -4.75 5.55 -5.84
CA ALA A 149 -5.86 5.48 -6.79
C ALA A 149 -5.55 6.21 -8.11
N PHE A 150 -4.73 7.26 -8.07
CA PHE A 150 -4.36 8.06 -9.23
C PHE A 150 -3.28 7.38 -10.09
N ALA A 151 -2.29 6.76 -9.43
CA ALA A 151 -1.20 6.02 -10.08
C ALA A 151 -1.58 4.57 -10.42
N GLU A 152 -2.82 4.14 -10.14
CA GLU A 152 -3.24 2.77 -10.38
C GLU A 152 -3.33 2.48 -11.89
N PHE A 153 -2.65 1.42 -12.32
CA PHE A 153 -2.55 1.00 -13.71
C PHE A 153 -3.16 -0.39 -13.94
N GLU A 154 -2.83 -1.35 -13.06
CA GLU A 154 -3.08 -2.77 -13.30
C GLU A 154 -4.57 -3.11 -13.43
N MET A 155 -5.38 -2.68 -12.47
CA MET A 155 -6.81 -2.92 -12.51
C MET A 155 -7.49 -2.13 -13.63
N ALA A 156 -7.02 -0.88 -13.90
CA ALA A 156 -7.55 -0.06 -14.98
C ALA A 156 -7.32 -0.72 -16.35
N SER A 157 -6.13 -1.26 -16.58
CA SER A 157 -5.78 -1.99 -17.81
C SER A 157 -6.63 -3.25 -17.96
N LEU A 158 -6.76 -4.06 -16.90
CA LEU A 158 -7.51 -5.32 -16.92
C LEU A 158 -9.03 -5.11 -17.09
N MET A 159 -9.59 -4.04 -16.54
CA MET A 159 -11.01 -3.69 -16.66
C MET A 159 -11.31 -2.77 -17.85
N VAL A 160 -10.33 -2.51 -18.71
CA VAL A 160 -10.48 -1.63 -19.90
C VAL A 160 -11.04 -0.25 -19.53
N VAL A 161 -10.58 0.30 -18.39
CA VAL A 161 -11.01 1.63 -17.92
C VAL A 161 -10.00 2.68 -18.35
N LYS A 162 -10.43 3.69 -19.08
CA LYS A 162 -9.58 4.81 -19.50
C LYS A 162 -9.00 5.55 -18.29
N SER A 163 -7.69 5.47 -18.12
CA SER A 163 -6.90 6.22 -17.14
C SER A 163 -5.68 6.85 -17.81
N TRP A 164 -5.05 7.83 -17.16
CA TRP A 164 -3.83 8.43 -17.68
C TRP A 164 -2.67 7.42 -17.68
N THR A 165 -2.66 6.51 -16.72
CA THR A 165 -1.67 5.44 -16.58
C THR A 165 -1.77 4.43 -17.72
N VAL A 166 -3.00 4.00 -18.06
CA VAL A 166 -3.25 3.12 -19.22
C VAL A 166 -2.86 3.84 -20.51
N ALA A 167 -3.29 5.10 -20.70
CA ALA A 167 -2.92 5.86 -21.89
C ALA A 167 -1.40 6.05 -22.05
N LEU A 168 -0.68 6.21 -20.95
CA LEU A 168 0.79 6.31 -20.95
C LEU A 168 1.43 4.96 -21.32
N PHE A 169 0.97 3.88 -20.72
CA PHE A 169 1.45 2.53 -21.00
C PHE A 169 1.20 2.11 -22.44
N ASP A 170 -0.04 2.31 -22.93
CA ASP A 170 -0.43 1.99 -24.31
C ASP A 170 0.37 2.81 -25.33
N SER A 171 0.67 4.08 -25.01
CA SER A 171 1.52 4.91 -25.84
C SER A 171 2.94 4.35 -25.95
N HIS A 172 3.49 3.87 -24.84
CA HIS A 172 4.82 3.25 -24.81
C HIS A 172 4.82 1.88 -25.50
N ALA A 173 3.86 1.01 -25.16
CA ALA A 173 3.72 -0.32 -25.77
C ALA A 173 3.36 -0.25 -27.27
N GLY A 174 2.63 0.76 -27.70
CA GLY A 174 2.28 1.03 -29.10
C GLY A 174 3.39 1.59 -29.96
N GLY A 175 4.63 1.68 -29.44
CA GLY A 175 5.83 2.03 -30.20
C GLY A 175 6.17 3.52 -30.26
N LEU A 176 5.51 4.38 -29.46
CA LEU A 176 5.97 5.76 -29.32
C LEU A 176 7.37 5.80 -28.70
N ALA A 177 8.21 6.71 -29.21
CA ALA A 177 9.53 6.94 -28.64
C ALA A 177 9.41 7.23 -27.13
N LEU A 178 10.31 6.66 -26.32
CA LEU A 178 10.29 6.83 -24.87
C LEU A 178 10.26 8.31 -24.45
N GLY A 179 11.00 9.18 -25.18
CA GLY A 179 10.99 10.62 -24.96
C GLY A 179 9.61 11.28 -25.16
N GLU A 180 8.81 10.80 -26.11
CA GLU A 180 7.43 11.29 -26.30
C GLU A 180 6.47 10.83 -25.21
N SER A 181 6.62 9.58 -24.76
CA SER A 181 5.89 9.06 -23.60
C SER A 181 6.20 9.88 -22.35
N LEU A 182 7.48 10.19 -22.10
CA LEU A 182 7.90 11.02 -20.96
C LEU A 182 7.36 12.45 -21.04
N ARG A 183 7.23 13.04 -22.24
CA ARG A 183 6.62 14.38 -22.41
C ARG A 183 5.16 14.47 -22.01
N ARG A 184 4.44 13.35 -21.92
CA ARG A 184 3.02 13.31 -21.46
C ARG A 184 2.87 13.22 -19.94
N MET A 185 3.97 13.01 -19.21
CA MET A 185 3.96 12.83 -17.75
C MET A 185 3.86 14.12 -16.91
N PRO A 186 4.31 15.33 -17.34
CA PRO A 186 4.43 16.47 -16.44
C PRO A 186 3.14 16.86 -15.71
N GLY A 187 2.00 16.83 -16.40
CA GLY A 187 0.70 17.17 -15.78
C GLY A 187 0.32 16.22 -14.63
N PRO A 188 0.22 14.90 -14.88
CA PRO A 188 0.00 13.92 -13.83
C PRO A 188 1.05 13.98 -12.71
N LEU A 189 2.34 14.12 -13.02
CA LEU A 189 3.41 14.23 -12.04
C LEU A 189 3.27 15.44 -11.11
N LEU A 190 2.81 16.59 -11.63
CA LEU A 190 2.53 17.76 -10.80
C LEU A 190 1.40 17.48 -9.79
N CYS A 191 0.35 16.75 -10.19
CA CYS A 191 -0.72 16.34 -9.29
C CYS A 191 -0.20 15.40 -8.19
N GLU A 192 0.62 14.42 -8.54
CA GLU A 192 1.24 13.50 -7.57
C GLU A 192 2.20 14.24 -6.64
N ALA A 193 3.08 15.09 -7.18
CA ALA A 193 4.00 15.90 -6.40
C ALA A 193 3.27 16.81 -5.41
N ALA A 194 2.17 17.44 -5.82
CA ALA A 194 1.35 18.26 -4.93
C ALA A 194 0.72 17.45 -3.79
N ALA A 195 0.22 16.25 -4.09
CA ALA A 195 -0.34 15.35 -3.08
C ALA A 195 0.74 14.85 -2.11
N ILE A 196 1.92 14.47 -2.61
CA ILE A 196 3.06 14.05 -1.81
C ILE A 196 3.54 15.19 -0.91
N ALA A 197 3.74 16.40 -1.46
CA ALA A 197 4.14 17.58 -0.71
C ALA A 197 3.13 17.90 0.40
N THR A 198 1.83 17.82 0.10
CA THR A 198 0.76 18.01 1.09
C THR A 198 0.87 17.01 2.23
N ALA A 199 1.06 15.72 1.92
CA ALA A 199 1.25 14.68 2.94
C ALA A 199 2.48 14.95 3.82
N PHE A 200 3.62 15.31 3.22
CA PHE A 200 4.85 15.62 3.97
C PHE A 200 4.72 16.85 4.86
N VAL A 201 4.17 17.95 4.34
CA VAL A 201 3.98 19.20 5.12
C VAL A 201 3.04 18.95 6.31
N VAL A 202 1.98 18.17 6.08
CA VAL A 202 0.98 17.91 7.10
C VAL A 202 1.49 16.94 8.16
N LEU A 203 2.23 15.90 7.79
CA LEU A 203 2.79 14.91 8.73
C LEU A 203 4.03 15.46 9.46
N GLY A 204 4.82 16.32 8.82
CA GLY A 204 6.06 16.85 9.38
C GLY A 204 5.86 17.82 10.56
N ARG A 205 4.69 18.42 10.72
CA ARG A 205 4.40 19.46 11.74
C ARG A 205 4.02 18.93 13.13
N ARG A 206 4.26 17.65 13.50
CA ARG A 206 3.56 17.04 14.63
C ARG A 206 4.39 16.61 15.81
N GLN A 207 3.88 16.98 17.00
CA GLN A 207 4.18 16.33 18.26
C GLN A 207 3.22 15.16 18.51
N VAL A 208 3.73 14.07 19.06
CA VAL A 208 2.98 12.83 19.29
C VAL A 208 2.30 12.90 20.67
N ILE A 209 0.98 13.04 20.68
CA ILE A 209 0.18 12.89 21.90
C ILE A 209 -0.53 11.52 21.82
N PRO A 210 -0.53 10.71 22.90
CA PRO A 210 -1.22 9.42 22.90
C PRO A 210 -2.70 9.57 22.59
N THR A 211 -3.19 8.78 21.65
CA THR A 211 -4.60 8.84 21.22
C THR A 211 -5.49 8.19 22.26
N GLN A 212 -6.47 8.91 22.77
CA GLN A 212 -7.52 8.33 23.60
C GLN A 212 -8.50 7.49 22.75
N ARG A 213 -9.13 6.50 23.38
CA ARG A 213 -10.13 5.64 22.75
C ARG A 213 -11.34 6.46 22.28
N ILE A 214 -11.68 6.35 21.03
CA ILE A 214 -12.88 6.97 20.45
C ILE A 214 -14.01 5.94 20.56
N GLU A 215 -15.01 6.23 21.38
CA GLU A 215 -16.24 5.43 21.42
C GLU A 215 -17.16 5.90 20.31
N GLY A 216 -17.40 5.04 19.32
CA GLY A 216 -18.31 5.31 18.20
C GLY A 216 -19.77 5.03 18.56
N ARG A 217 -20.70 5.73 17.91
CA ARG A 217 -22.14 5.51 18.03
C ARG A 217 -22.53 4.14 17.42
N PRO A 218 -23.55 3.43 17.96
CA PRO A 218 -23.95 2.10 17.49
C PRO A 218 -24.26 2.04 15.99
N ALA A 219 -24.96 3.03 15.45
CA ALA A 219 -25.32 3.10 14.02
C ALA A 219 -24.10 3.21 13.10
N SER A 220 -23.03 3.92 13.52
CA SER A 220 -21.80 4.03 12.74
C SER A 220 -21.01 2.72 12.71
N ARG A 221 -21.15 1.88 13.73
CA ARG A 221 -20.52 0.56 13.79
C ARG A 221 -21.10 -0.43 12.78
N TRP A 222 -22.42 -0.45 12.61
CA TRP A 222 -23.07 -1.29 11.59
C TRP A 222 -22.56 -0.96 10.19
N PHE A 223 -22.51 0.30 9.83
CA PHE A 223 -22.02 0.74 8.53
C PHE A 223 -20.56 0.34 8.30
N ALA A 224 -19.72 0.46 9.34
CA ALA A 224 -18.32 0.02 9.28
C ALA A 224 -18.20 -1.48 9.05
N TRP A 225 -19.01 -2.31 9.71
CA TRP A 225 -19.05 -3.76 9.48
C TRP A 225 -19.52 -4.12 8.09
N CYS A 226 -20.61 -3.52 7.60
CA CYS A 226 -21.08 -3.73 6.23
C CYS A 226 -19.98 -3.43 5.23
N HIS A 227 -19.30 -2.29 5.35
CA HIS A 227 -18.20 -1.93 4.47
C HIS A 227 -17.07 -2.96 4.49
N LEU A 228 -16.63 -3.42 5.67
CA LEU A 228 -15.57 -4.43 5.79
C LEU A 228 -15.97 -5.76 5.16
N VAL A 229 -17.21 -6.20 5.37
CA VAL A 229 -17.73 -7.44 4.77
C VAL A 229 -17.83 -7.31 3.25
N PHE A 230 -18.38 -6.20 2.73
CA PHE A 230 -18.44 -5.97 1.29
C PHE A 230 -17.05 -5.89 0.67
N ALA A 231 -16.11 -5.17 1.28
CA ALA A 231 -14.73 -5.11 0.82
C ALA A 231 -14.10 -6.52 0.76
N PHE A 232 -14.29 -7.33 1.80
CA PHE A 232 -13.78 -8.70 1.85
C PHE A 232 -14.42 -9.57 0.77
N VAL A 233 -15.73 -9.51 0.60
CA VAL A 233 -16.45 -10.34 -0.37
C VAL A 233 -16.07 -9.96 -1.81
N PHE A 234 -16.13 -8.68 -2.16
CA PHE A 234 -15.91 -8.24 -3.54
C PHE A 234 -14.44 -8.21 -3.95
N VAL A 235 -13.52 -7.88 -3.06
CA VAL A 235 -12.10 -7.76 -3.40
C VAL A 235 -11.34 -9.07 -3.22
N LEU A 236 -11.77 -9.95 -2.30
CA LEU A 236 -11.06 -11.20 -2.02
C LEU A 236 -11.90 -12.45 -2.28
N ALA A 237 -13.10 -12.59 -1.66
CA ALA A 237 -13.81 -13.87 -1.66
C ALA A 237 -14.29 -14.27 -3.06
N ILE A 238 -14.92 -13.35 -3.80
CA ILE A 238 -15.36 -13.61 -5.19
C ILE A 238 -14.16 -13.92 -6.10
N PRO A 239 -13.10 -13.09 -6.17
CA PRO A 239 -11.92 -13.40 -6.97
C PRO A 239 -11.27 -14.73 -6.61
N ALA A 240 -11.11 -15.02 -5.32
CA ALA A 240 -10.53 -16.29 -4.88
C ALA A 240 -11.39 -17.49 -5.27
N ALA A 241 -12.71 -17.41 -5.12
CA ALA A 241 -13.64 -18.47 -5.52
C ALA A 241 -13.58 -18.75 -7.03
N MET A 242 -13.51 -17.69 -7.86
CA MET A 242 -13.38 -17.83 -9.32
C MET A 242 -12.07 -18.51 -9.71
N VAL A 243 -10.95 -18.14 -9.11
CA VAL A 243 -9.66 -18.77 -9.36
C VAL A 243 -9.66 -20.22 -8.90
N LEU A 244 -10.17 -20.53 -7.71
CA LEU A 244 -10.25 -21.90 -7.21
C LEU A 244 -11.12 -22.78 -8.12
N TRP A 245 -12.27 -22.27 -8.56
CA TRP A 245 -13.15 -22.98 -9.50
C TRP A 245 -12.48 -23.23 -10.85
N GLY A 246 -11.79 -22.22 -11.40
CA GLY A 246 -11.03 -22.36 -12.64
C GLY A 246 -9.85 -23.32 -12.52
N THR A 247 -9.20 -23.38 -11.34
CA THR A 247 -8.07 -24.27 -11.08
C THR A 247 -8.47 -25.75 -11.20
N VAL A 248 -9.63 -26.14 -10.70
CA VAL A 248 -10.12 -27.52 -10.81
C VAL A 248 -10.19 -27.97 -12.27
N ARG A 249 -10.57 -27.08 -13.18
CA ARG A 249 -10.66 -27.36 -14.62
C ARG A 249 -9.31 -27.27 -15.35
N GLY A 250 -8.39 -26.43 -14.86
CA GLY A 250 -7.10 -26.15 -15.48
C GLY A 250 -5.93 -26.96 -14.93
N PHE A 251 -6.14 -27.83 -13.93
CA PHE A 251 -5.05 -28.52 -13.24
C PHE A 251 -4.20 -29.40 -14.17
N GLY A 252 -4.83 -30.08 -15.12
CA GLY A 252 -4.12 -30.91 -16.13
C GLY A 252 -3.15 -30.04 -16.97
N LEU A 253 -3.60 -28.87 -17.40
CA LEU A 253 -2.78 -27.94 -18.20
C LEU A 253 -1.58 -27.38 -17.41
N LEU A 254 -1.68 -27.32 -16.08
CA LEU A 254 -0.57 -26.86 -15.22
C LEU A 254 0.57 -27.88 -15.23
N MET A 255 0.27 -29.17 -15.22
CA MET A 255 1.27 -30.23 -15.17
C MET A 255 2.08 -30.36 -16.47
N GLU A 256 1.53 -29.89 -17.59
CA GLU A 256 2.20 -29.87 -18.90
C GLU A 256 3.14 -28.67 -19.07
N ASN A 257 3.04 -27.66 -18.22
CA ASN A 257 3.72 -26.37 -18.35
C ASN A 257 4.95 -26.24 -17.45
N PHE A 258 6.06 -26.91 -17.80
CA PHE A 258 7.34 -26.84 -17.06
C PHE A 258 7.94 -25.43 -16.96
N VAL A 259 7.53 -24.49 -17.78
CA VAL A 259 8.04 -23.10 -17.80
C VAL A 259 7.62 -22.32 -16.55
N LEU A 260 6.48 -22.68 -15.93
CA LEU A 260 5.95 -21.99 -14.74
C LEU A 260 6.94 -21.96 -13.56
N SER A 261 7.70 -23.03 -13.35
CA SER A 261 8.70 -23.08 -12.26
C SER A 261 9.78 -22.01 -12.40
N ARG A 262 10.24 -21.75 -13.62
CA ARG A 262 11.24 -20.72 -13.93
C ARG A 262 10.68 -19.31 -13.71
N GLU A 263 9.44 -19.06 -14.09
CA GLU A 263 8.76 -17.78 -13.94
C GLU A 263 8.47 -17.47 -12.46
N ILE A 264 8.04 -18.48 -11.69
CA ILE A 264 7.87 -18.36 -10.24
C ILE A 264 9.22 -18.07 -9.57
N LEU A 265 10.27 -18.82 -9.92
CA LEU A 265 11.60 -18.62 -9.35
C LEU A 265 12.14 -17.22 -9.65
N ALA A 266 11.99 -16.73 -10.90
CA ALA A 266 12.36 -15.38 -11.26
C ALA A 266 11.64 -14.34 -10.39
N SER A 267 10.32 -14.47 -10.23
CA SER A 267 9.54 -13.58 -9.36
C SER A 267 9.98 -13.64 -7.89
N LEU A 268 10.28 -14.83 -7.36
CA LEU A 268 10.79 -15.00 -6.00
C LEU A 268 12.13 -14.30 -5.81
N LEU A 269 13.05 -14.42 -6.76
CA LEU A 269 14.38 -13.77 -6.72
C LEU A 269 14.26 -12.25 -6.78
N PHE A 270 13.44 -11.70 -7.70
CA PHE A 270 13.22 -10.26 -7.80
C PHE A 270 12.56 -9.70 -6.54
N ALA A 271 11.53 -10.39 -6.03
CA ALA A 271 10.85 -10.00 -4.80
C ALA A 271 11.77 -10.05 -3.58
N ALA A 272 12.62 -11.07 -3.47
CA ALA A 272 13.62 -11.17 -2.40
C ALA A 272 14.62 -10.01 -2.48
N GLY A 273 15.21 -9.76 -3.64
CA GLY A 273 16.14 -8.66 -3.86
C GLY A 273 15.53 -7.29 -3.53
N ALA A 274 14.33 -7.02 -4.04
CA ALA A 274 13.62 -5.77 -3.79
C ALA A 274 13.24 -5.56 -2.31
N SER A 275 12.75 -6.62 -1.65
CA SER A 275 12.40 -6.54 -0.22
C SER A 275 13.63 -6.32 0.66
N VAL A 276 14.75 -6.97 0.35
CA VAL A 276 16.03 -6.75 1.05
C VAL A 276 16.50 -5.30 0.83
N LEU A 277 16.49 -4.80 -0.40
CA LEU A 277 16.89 -3.42 -0.70
C LEU A 277 16.03 -2.40 0.04
N ALA A 278 14.71 -2.51 -0.04
CA ALA A 278 13.78 -1.63 0.66
C ALA A 278 13.93 -1.73 2.19
N GLY A 279 14.11 -2.94 2.72
CA GLY A 279 14.34 -3.18 4.14
C GLY A 279 15.65 -2.57 4.62
N LEU A 280 16.75 -2.77 3.91
CA LEU A 280 18.03 -2.15 4.22
C LEU A 280 17.91 -0.63 4.20
N ALA A 281 17.33 -0.05 3.14
CA ALA A 281 17.11 1.39 3.06
C ALA A 281 16.21 1.94 4.17
N ALA A 282 15.20 1.18 4.59
CA ALA A 282 14.31 1.59 5.67
C ALA A 282 14.93 1.47 7.06
N PHE A 283 15.66 0.39 7.37
CA PHE A 283 16.12 0.11 8.74
C PHE A 283 17.54 0.57 9.04
N TRP A 284 18.41 0.68 8.03
CA TRP A 284 19.83 1.07 8.20
C TRP A 284 20.03 2.54 8.56
N PRO A 285 19.42 3.55 7.87
CA PRO A 285 19.72 4.96 8.10
C PRO A 285 19.35 5.49 9.48
N GLY A 286 18.66 4.70 10.31
CA GLY A 286 18.16 5.14 11.61
C GLY A 286 19.24 5.62 12.59
N ALA A 287 20.47 5.15 12.48
CA ALA A 287 21.60 5.62 13.28
C ALA A 287 22.30 6.80 12.62
N ALA A 288 22.61 6.70 11.33
CA ALA A 288 23.28 7.76 10.57
C ALA A 288 22.42 9.03 10.43
N ALA A 289 21.08 8.86 10.28
CA ALA A 289 20.15 9.97 10.13
C ALA A 289 19.84 10.73 11.45
N ARG A 290 20.23 10.24 12.61
CA ARG A 290 20.00 10.94 13.90
C ARG A 290 21.00 12.07 14.17
N GLY A 291 22.13 12.11 13.47
CA GLY A 291 23.14 13.14 13.61
C GLY A 291 22.72 14.49 13.01
N ARG A 292 23.45 15.55 13.38
CA ARG A 292 23.39 16.89 12.76
C ARG A 292 24.57 17.15 11.81
N SER A 293 25.35 16.13 11.48
CA SER A 293 26.48 16.25 10.55
C SER A 293 26.00 16.46 9.12
N ILE A 294 26.84 17.02 8.25
CA ILE A 294 26.57 17.21 6.81
C ILE A 294 26.23 15.87 6.15
N GLY A 295 26.95 14.79 6.49
CA GLY A 295 26.65 13.44 6.01
C GLY A 295 25.25 12.95 6.40
N SER A 296 24.79 13.28 7.61
CA SER A 296 23.43 12.98 8.07
C SER A 296 22.36 13.73 7.25
N MET A 297 22.61 15.00 6.90
CA MET A 297 21.70 15.79 6.07
C MET A 297 21.63 15.23 4.64
N PHE A 298 22.76 14.83 4.08
CA PHE A 298 22.84 14.21 2.77
C PHE A 298 22.08 12.86 2.72
N CYS A 299 22.28 11.99 3.71
CA CYS A 299 21.53 10.73 3.82
C CYS A 299 20.01 10.96 3.94
N LYS A 300 19.59 12.01 4.69
CA LYS A 300 18.17 12.38 4.78
C LYS A 300 17.62 12.85 3.44
N ALA A 301 18.37 13.69 2.72
CA ALA A 301 17.96 14.19 1.41
C ALA A 301 17.80 13.04 0.39
N ILE A 302 18.76 12.12 0.34
CA ILE A 302 18.67 10.93 -0.51
C ILE A 302 17.44 10.08 -0.13
N LEU A 303 17.23 9.84 1.16
CA LEU A 303 16.08 9.04 1.61
C LEU A 303 14.75 9.71 1.25
N ILE A 304 14.64 11.03 1.41
CA ILE A 304 13.45 11.79 1.01
C ILE A 304 13.24 11.71 -0.50
N ALA A 305 14.29 11.90 -1.30
CA ALA A 305 14.22 11.79 -2.75
C ALA A 305 13.80 10.37 -3.19
N ALA A 306 14.35 9.33 -2.57
CA ALA A 306 13.99 7.95 -2.84
C ALA A 306 12.52 7.63 -2.47
N VAL A 307 12.04 8.14 -1.33
CA VAL A 307 10.63 8.01 -0.93
C VAL A 307 9.72 8.76 -1.88
N PHE A 308 10.11 9.96 -2.29
CA PHE A 308 9.36 10.74 -3.29
C PHE A 308 9.25 9.97 -4.60
N ALA A 309 10.38 9.45 -5.11
CA ALA A 309 10.39 8.64 -6.32
C ALA A 309 9.50 7.39 -6.21
N GLY A 310 9.56 6.66 -5.08
CA GLY A 310 8.71 5.49 -4.84
C GLY A 310 7.21 5.80 -4.76
N LEU A 311 6.84 7.01 -4.35
CA LEU A 311 5.44 7.47 -4.28
C LEU A 311 4.86 7.91 -5.63
N LEU A 312 5.70 8.14 -6.65
CA LEU A 312 5.23 8.46 -8.03
C LEU A 312 4.60 7.26 -8.75
N GLY A 313 4.55 6.10 -8.11
CA GLY A 313 3.97 4.90 -8.66
C GLY A 313 4.93 4.07 -9.52
N SER A 314 4.58 2.79 -9.67
CA SER A 314 5.43 1.79 -10.33
C SER A 314 5.64 2.09 -11.83
N LEU A 315 4.61 2.59 -12.53
CA LEU A 315 4.67 2.88 -13.96
C LEU A 315 5.64 4.01 -14.30
N VAL A 316 5.48 5.15 -13.63
CA VAL A 316 6.31 6.35 -13.84
C VAL A 316 7.77 6.04 -13.53
N LEU A 317 8.00 5.38 -12.39
CA LEU A 317 9.34 5.02 -11.96
C LEU A 317 10.01 4.03 -12.93
N SER A 318 9.25 3.04 -13.42
CA SER A 318 9.77 2.06 -14.38
C SER A 318 10.17 2.68 -15.70
N LEU A 319 9.35 3.59 -16.26
CA LEU A 319 9.69 4.31 -17.49
C LEU A 319 10.90 5.24 -17.29
N THR A 320 11.00 5.88 -16.12
CA THR A 320 12.15 6.73 -15.78
C THR A 320 13.44 5.92 -15.66
N VAL A 321 13.38 4.75 -14.99
CA VAL A 321 14.53 3.84 -14.88
C VAL A 321 14.88 3.27 -16.25
N LEU A 322 13.89 2.90 -17.08
CA LEU A 322 14.12 2.46 -18.45
C LEU A 322 14.84 3.53 -19.27
N ALA A 323 14.45 4.80 -19.13
CA ALA A 323 15.15 5.91 -19.77
C ALA A 323 16.60 6.07 -19.27
N ALA A 324 16.80 5.96 -17.96
CA ALA A 324 18.13 6.07 -17.36
C ALA A 324 19.08 4.96 -17.83
N VAL A 325 18.62 3.70 -17.93
CA VAL A 325 19.47 2.58 -18.40
C VAL A 325 19.75 2.60 -19.91
N GLN A 326 19.12 3.52 -20.67
CA GLN A 326 19.47 3.76 -22.07
C GLN A 326 20.66 4.74 -22.24
N LEU A 327 21.07 5.41 -21.15
CA LEU A 327 22.22 6.29 -21.18
C LEU A 327 23.52 5.50 -21.42
N PRO A 328 24.51 6.06 -22.15
CA PRO A 328 25.73 5.35 -22.56
C PRO A 328 26.46 4.63 -21.42
N GLY A 329 26.51 5.21 -20.24
CA GLY A 329 27.18 4.61 -19.06
C GLY A 329 26.42 3.49 -18.37
N LEU A 330 25.11 3.37 -18.60
CA LEU A 330 24.22 2.44 -17.89
C LEU A 330 23.62 1.35 -18.78
N ILE A 331 23.90 1.38 -20.07
CA ILE A 331 23.32 0.47 -21.07
C ILE A 331 23.63 -1.02 -20.78
N LEU A 332 24.74 -1.31 -20.12
CA LEU A 332 25.12 -2.67 -19.69
C LEU A 332 24.15 -3.25 -18.66
N LEU A 333 23.43 -2.40 -17.93
CA LEU A 333 22.46 -2.84 -16.91
C LEU A 333 21.11 -3.19 -17.53
N ARG A 334 20.82 -2.79 -18.77
CA ARG A 334 19.48 -2.89 -19.39
C ARG A 334 18.87 -4.28 -19.35
N ASN A 335 19.65 -5.33 -19.61
CA ASN A 335 19.19 -6.72 -19.67
C ASN A 335 19.56 -7.51 -18.41
N THR A 336 19.83 -6.82 -17.28
CA THR A 336 20.13 -7.44 -16.00
C THR A 336 18.94 -7.35 -15.04
N PRO A 337 18.90 -8.12 -13.95
CA PRO A 337 17.90 -7.99 -12.89
C PRO A 337 17.90 -6.65 -12.14
N VAL A 338 19.02 -5.90 -12.23
CA VAL A 338 19.29 -4.71 -11.41
C VAL A 338 18.23 -3.62 -11.56
N PRO A 339 17.82 -3.18 -12.78
CA PRO A 339 16.82 -2.13 -12.94
C PRO A 339 15.47 -2.50 -12.31
N LEU A 340 15.02 -3.75 -12.48
CA LEU A 340 13.76 -4.22 -11.92
C LEU A 340 13.81 -4.28 -10.39
N VAL A 341 14.85 -4.89 -9.81
CA VAL A 341 15.03 -4.99 -8.35
C VAL A 341 15.16 -3.60 -7.72
N PHE A 342 15.89 -2.69 -8.35
CA PHE A 342 16.04 -1.31 -7.88
C PHE A 342 14.71 -0.57 -7.91
N THR A 343 13.95 -0.64 -9.00
CA THR A 343 12.64 0.00 -9.14
C THR A 343 11.65 -0.52 -8.11
N LEU A 344 11.51 -1.85 -7.98
CA LEU A 344 10.67 -2.46 -6.97
C LEU A 344 11.08 -2.07 -5.54
N GLY A 345 12.41 -2.02 -5.28
CA GLY A 345 12.94 -1.57 -3.99
C GLY A 345 12.54 -0.13 -3.66
N LEU A 346 12.58 0.78 -4.63
CA LEU A 346 12.14 2.17 -4.46
C LEU A 346 10.62 2.27 -4.26
N VAL A 347 9.82 1.54 -5.03
CA VAL A 347 8.34 1.51 -4.88
C VAL A 347 7.93 1.00 -3.50
N LEU A 348 8.66 0.01 -2.97
CA LEU A 348 8.39 -0.56 -1.64
C LEU A 348 8.88 0.32 -0.48
N LEU A 349 9.83 1.23 -0.71
CA LEU A 349 10.49 2.01 0.33
C LEU A 349 9.51 2.87 1.17
N PRO A 350 8.54 3.59 0.60
CA PRO A 350 7.55 4.32 1.38
C PRO A 350 6.79 3.43 2.37
N MET A 351 6.39 2.25 1.91
CA MET A 351 5.67 1.28 2.73
C MET A 351 6.57 0.65 3.80
N ALA A 352 7.82 0.35 3.47
CA ALA A 352 8.81 -0.14 4.43
C ALA A 352 9.00 0.86 5.59
N LEU A 353 9.04 2.16 5.30
CA LEU A 353 9.14 3.22 6.30
C LEU A 353 7.87 3.36 7.15
N VAL A 354 6.68 3.26 6.55
CA VAL A 354 5.41 3.23 7.29
C VAL A 354 5.35 2.03 8.24
N LEU A 355 5.67 0.84 7.75
CA LEU A 355 5.68 -0.37 8.57
C LEU A 355 6.73 -0.30 9.67
N ARG A 356 7.92 0.22 9.39
CA ARG A 356 8.92 0.53 10.41
C ARG A 356 8.35 1.46 11.48
N ARG A 357 7.67 2.55 11.08
CA ARG A 357 7.06 3.49 12.03
C ARG A 357 5.99 2.83 12.88
N VAL A 358 5.17 1.97 12.31
CA VAL A 358 4.19 1.16 13.06
C VAL A 358 4.89 0.26 14.08
N LEU A 359 5.99 -0.41 13.71
CA LEU A 359 6.78 -1.20 14.64
C LEU A 359 7.34 -0.35 15.79
N GLU A 360 7.88 0.83 15.49
CA GLU A 360 8.42 1.76 16.51
C GLU A 360 7.33 2.24 17.49
N LEU A 361 6.11 2.48 17.00
CA LEU A 361 4.97 2.91 17.82
C LEU A 361 4.37 1.77 18.67
N THR A 362 4.45 0.54 18.18
CA THR A 362 3.93 -0.63 18.88
C THR A 362 4.96 -1.30 19.79
N ALA A 363 6.24 -0.97 19.63
CA ALA A 363 7.33 -1.52 20.43
C ALA A 363 7.22 -1.08 21.91
N ARG A 364 7.40 -2.03 22.83
CA ARG A 364 7.49 -1.75 24.26
C ARG A 364 8.86 -1.14 24.58
N ARG A 365 8.95 0.19 24.54
CA ARG A 365 10.20 0.95 24.74
C ARG A 365 10.91 0.58 26.05
N SER A 366 10.15 0.42 27.14
CA SER A 366 10.70 -0.01 28.44
C SER A 366 11.38 -1.38 28.39
N ALA A 367 10.77 -2.35 27.71
CA ALA A 367 11.35 -3.66 27.53
C ALA A 367 12.63 -3.64 26.65
N LEU A 368 12.62 -2.83 25.58
CA LEU A 368 13.82 -2.63 24.76
C LEU A 368 14.93 -1.92 25.53
N HIS A 369 14.61 -0.94 26.36
CA HIS A 369 15.60 -0.26 27.21
C HIS A 369 16.20 -1.22 28.22
N LEU A 370 15.39 -2.07 28.86
CA LEU A 370 15.89 -3.12 29.76
C LEU A 370 16.87 -4.06 29.07
N THR A 371 16.60 -4.48 27.81
CA THR A 371 17.54 -5.35 27.07
C THR A 371 18.89 -4.68 26.76
N THR A 372 18.93 -3.33 26.70
CA THR A 372 20.18 -2.60 26.51
C THR A 372 20.99 -2.46 27.81
N LEU A 373 20.34 -2.50 28.96
CA LEU A 373 20.97 -2.40 30.28
C LEU A 373 21.45 -3.76 30.82
N MET A 374 20.83 -4.86 30.39
CA MET A 374 21.20 -6.18 30.84
C MET A 374 22.46 -6.68 30.14
N GLN A 375 23.26 -7.51 30.84
CA GLN A 375 24.42 -8.16 30.24
C GLN A 375 24.01 -9.03 29.04
N LYS A 376 24.92 -9.17 28.05
CA LYS A 376 24.72 -9.92 26.82
C LYS A 376 24.58 -11.42 27.02
N SER A 377 23.61 -11.87 27.82
CA SER A 377 23.30 -13.28 28.02
C SER A 377 22.49 -13.86 26.86
N ARG A 378 22.42 -15.19 26.75
CA ARG A 378 21.60 -15.89 25.76
C ARG A 378 20.12 -15.49 25.86
N ALA A 379 19.57 -15.41 27.07
CA ALA A 379 18.20 -15.02 27.34
C ALA A 379 17.89 -13.58 26.86
N VAL A 380 18.83 -12.66 27.04
CA VAL A 380 18.68 -11.27 26.57
C VAL A 380 18.70 -11.20 25.05
N ARG A 381 19.54 -11.96 24.36
CA ARG A 381 19.54 -12.04 22.89
C ARG A 381 18.22 -12.60 22.35
N GLU A 382 17.67 -13.65 22.96
CA GLU A 382 16.38 -14.22 22.58
C GLU A 382 15.23 -13.22 22.80
N LEU A 383 15.25 -12.50 23.93
CA LEU A 383 14.26 -11.46 24.21
C LEU A 383 14.34 -10.30 23.21
N THR A 384 15.56 -9.84 22.88
CA THR A 384 15.80 -8.80 21.88
C THR A 384 15.30 -9.24 20.50
N TRP A 385 15.54 -10.49 20.14
CA TRP A 385 15.01 -11.09 18.91
C TRP A 385 13.49 -11.05 18.90
N LYS A 386 12.83 -11.52 19.95
CA LYS A 386 11.36 -11.54 20.05
C LYS A 386 10.76 -10.13 20.00
N LEU A 387 11.40 -9.14 20.63
CA LEU A 387 10.89 -7.78 20.72
C LEU A 387 11.16 -6.90 19.48
N SER A 388 12.28 -7.08 18.82
CA SER A 388 12.72 -6.21 17.72
C SER A 388 12.81 -6.94 16.38
N THR A 389 13.60 -7.99 16.28
CA THR A 389 13.97 -8.61 15.00
C THR A 389 12.81 -9.37 14.36
N SER A 390 11.95 -10.00 15.17
CA SER A 390 10.77 -10.71 14.65
C SER A 390 9.78 -9.76 13.97
N GLY A 391 9.68 -8.52 14.45
CA GLY A 391 8.87 -7.48 13.80
C GLY A 391 9.44 -7.07 12.45
N LYS A 392 10.76 -6.85 12.37
CA LYS A 392 11.46 -6.53 11.13
C LYS A 392 11.32 -7.65 10.09
N PHE A 393 11.46 -8.92 10.52
CA PHE A 393 11.25 -10.06 9.65
C PHE A 393 9.84 -10.09 9.04
N ARG A 394 8.79 -9.84 9.85
CA ARG A 394 7.42 -9.75 9.32
C ARG A 394 7.25 -8.64 8.29
N VAL A 395 7.88 -7.49 8.50
CA VAL A 395 7.89 -6.41 7.51
C VAL A 395 8.55 -6.88 6.22
N MET A 396 9.70 -7.55 6.29
CA MET A 396 10.38 -8.08 5.10
C MET A 396 9.49 -9.05 4.32
N VAL A 397 8.78 -9.94 5.01
CA VAL A 397 7.83 -10.87 4.38
C VAL A 397 6.68 -10.14 3.70
N LEU A 398 6.12 -9.09 4.30
CA LEU A 398 5.07 -8.29 3.69
C LEU A 398 5.56 -7.57 2.43
N LEU A 399 6.76 -6.99 2.48
CA LEU A 399 7.39 -6.34 1.33
C LEU A 399 7.67 -7.35 0.20
N PHE A 400 8.14 -8.54 0.55
CA PHE A 400 8.38 -9.64 -0.38
C PHE A 400 7.09 -10.06 -1.11
N VAL A 401 6.01 -10.30 -0.38
CA VAL A 401 4.72 -10.64 -1.00
C VAL A 401 4.24 -9.53 -1.93
N TRP A 402 4.44 -8.29 -1.57
CA TRP A 402 4.06 -7.15 -2.40
C TRP A 402 4.88 -7.05 -3.68
N ALA A 403 6.21 -7.15 -3.58
CA ALA A 403 7.09 -7.16 -4.74
C ALA A 403 6.80 -8.33 -5.69
N PHE A 404 6.45 -9.50 -5.13
CA PHE A 404 6.15 -10.70 -5.91
C PHE A 404 4.95 -10.49 -6.86
N TRP A 405 3.97 -9.69 -6.46
CA TRP A 405 2.74 -9.43 -7.22
C TRP A 405 2.78 -8.13 -8.06
N ASP A 406 3.89 -7.42 -8.12
CA ASP A 406 3.98 -6.23 -8.98
C ASP A 406 4.03 -6.65 -10.45
N LEU A 407 3.03 -6.23 -11.20
CA LEU A 407 2.94 -6.43 -12.64
C LEU A 407 3.61 -5.28 -13.40
N THR A 408 3.42 -4.06 -12.93
CA THR A 408 3.74 -2.85 -13.69
C THR A 408 5.24 -2.70 -13.95
N ALA A 409 6.08 -2.74 -12.91
CA ALA A 409 7.54 -2.68 -13.11
C ALA A 409 8.03 -3.94 -13.82
N SER A 410 7.46 -5.10 -13.50
CA SER A 410 7.81 -6.37 -14.11
C SER A 410 7.56 -6.40 -15.62
N SER A 411 6.47 -5.82 -16.10
CA SER A 411 6.17 -5.79 -17.56
C SER A 411 7.10 -4.88 -18.37
N ILE A 412 7.68 -3.85 -17.72
CA ILE A 412 8.53 -2.86 -18.41
C ILE A 412 10.02 -3.20 -18.31
N LEU A 413 10.46 -3.72 -17.14
CA LEU A 413 11.89 -3.86 -16.81
C LEU A 413 12.36 -5.31 -16.66
N ALA A 414 11.52 -6.31 -16.91
CA ALA A 414 11.96 -7.70 -16.83
C ALA A 414 13.08 -7.97 -17.85
N PRO A 415 14.21 -8.57 -17.42
CA PRO A 415 15.29 -8.92 -18.34
C PRO A 415 14.87 -10.04 -19.29
N ILE A 416 15.43 -10.05 -20.47
CA ILE A 416 15.17 -11.08 -21.49
C ILE A 416 15.47 -12.47 -20.90
N GLY A 417 14.51 -13.38 -21.02
CA GLY A 417 14.66 -14.76 -20.53
C GLY A 417 14.37 -14.97 -19.05
N MET A 418 14.01 -13.93 -18.27
CA MET A 418 13.60 -14.02 -16.87
C MET A 418 12.23 -13.38 -16.67
N THR A 419 11.21 -13.87 -17.39
CA THR A 419 9.85 -13.34 -17.30
C THR A 419 9.24 -13.64 -15.92
N PRO A 420 8.81 -12.63 -15.15
CA PRO A 420 8.10 -12.83 -13.90
C PRO A 420 6.73 -13.49 -14.11
N VAL A 421 6.26 -14.22 -13.08
CA VAL A 421 4.97 -14.92 -13.14
C VAL A 421 3.79 -13.97 -13.37
N THR A 422 3.83 -12.76 -12.83
CA THR A 422 2.78 -11.75 -13.01
C THR A 422 2.63 -11.31 -14.46
N VAL A 423 3.74 -11.15 -15.18
CA VAL A 423 3.74 -10.84 -16.63
C VAL A 423 3.16 -12.01 -17.42
N ARG A 424 3.51 -13.24 -17.05
CA ARG A 424 2.96 -14.43 -17.70
C ARG A 424 1.45 -14.54 -17.49
N LEU A 425 0.98 -14.33 -16.26
CA LEU A 425 -0.45 -14.34 -15.94
C LEU A 425 -1.21 -13.26 -16.72
N TYR A 426 -0.64 -12.07 -16.83
CA TYR A 426 -1.21 -10.97 -17.61
C TYR A 426 -1.35 -11.35 -19.09
N ASN A 427 -0.32 -11.95 -19.68
CA ASN A 427 -0.35 -12.41 -21.07
C ASN A 427 -1.40 -13.52 -21.30
N LEU A 428 -1.47 -14.52 -20.41
CA LEU A 428 -2.47 -15.57 -20.49
C LEU A 428 -3.91 -15.04 -20.45
N MET A 429 -4.13 -13.99 -19.68
CA MET A 429 -5.42 -13.32 -19.63
C MET A 429 -5.78 -12.67 -20.96
N HIS A 430 -4.85 -11.99 -21.60
CA HIS A 430 -5.06 -11.38 -22.92
C HIS A 430 -5.27 -12.42 -24.03
N TYR A 431 -4.67 -13.61 -23.90
CA TYR A 431 -4.89 -14.73 -24.83
C TYR A 431 -6.15 -15.56 -24.54
N GLY A 432 -6.96 -15.19 -23.54
CA GLY A 432 -8.22 -15.87 -23.22
C GLY A 432 -8.08 -17.29 -22.63
N GLN A 433 -6.88 -17.64 -22.15
CA GLN A 433 -6.59 -18.98 -21.60
C GLN A 433 -7.02 -19.09 -20.13
N ILE A 434 -8.32 -18.96 -19.87
CA ILE A 434 -8.90 -18.80 -18.52
C ILE A 434 -8.57 -19.97 -17.58
N ALA A 435 -8.64 -21.21 -18.05
CA ALA A 435 -8.38 -22.39 -17.22
C ALA A 435 -6.90 -22.46 -16.79
N ALA A 436 -5.97 -22.30 -17.74
CA ALA A 436 -4.54 -22.28 -17.47
C ALA A 436 -4.19 -21.11 -16.55
N LEU A 437 -4.75 -19.93 -16.79
CA LEU A 437 -4.55 -18.74 -15.96
C LEU A 437 -4.96 -18.97 -14.50
N SER A 438 -6.14 -19.58 -14.27
CA SER A 438 -6.61 -19.86 -12.91
C SER A 438 -5.69 -20.83 -12.17
N ALA A 439 -5.28 -21.92 -12.82
CA ALA A 439 -4.38 -22.91 -12.24
C ALA A 439 -3.00 -22.32 -11.93
N MET A 440 -2.44 -21.52 -12.86
CA MET A 440 -1.17 -20.82 -12.67
C MET A 440 -1.25 -19.76 -11.57
N THR A 441 -2.36 -19.04 -11.46
CA THR A 441 -2.59 -18.08 -10.38
C THR A 441 -2.61 -18.77 -9.02
N CYS A 442 -3.27 -19.91 -8.91
CA CYS A 442 -3.29 -20.71 -7.68
C CYS A 442 -1.87 -21.19 -7.29
N ALA A 443 -1.09 -21.70 -8.25
CA ALA A 443 0.31 -22.08 -8.02
C ALA A 443 1.19 -20.89 -7.63
N ALA A 444 1.00 -19.71 -8.26
CA ALA A 444 1.69 -18.48 -7.92
C ALA A 444 1.36 -18.00 -6.50
N PHE A 445 0.14 -18.21 -6.01
CA PHE A 445 -0.20 -17.94 -4.60
C PHE A 445 0.47 -18.92 -3.63
N ALA A 446 0.58 -20.17 -4.00
CA ALA A 446 1.22 -21.18 -3.16
C ALA A 446 2.71 -20.91 -2.96
N ALA A 447 3.42 -20.38 -3.97
CA ALA A 447 4.86 -20.19 -3.93
C ALA A 447 5.35 -19.25 -2.80
N PRO A 448 4.88 -18.01 -2.64
CA PRO A 448 5.30 -17.16 -1.53
C PRO A 448 4.85 -17.67 -0.17
N ILE A 449 3.71 -18.37 -0.08
CA ILE A 449 3.25 -19.03 1.15
C ILE A 449 4.23 -20.15 1.52
N PHE A 450 4.64 -20.98 0.58
CA PHE A 450 5.60 -22.05 0.80
C PHE A 450 6.96 -21.51 1.26
N VAL A 451 7.48 -20.47 0.61
CA VAL A 451 8.72 -19.79 1.03
C VAL A 451 8.59 -19.23 2.45
N PHE A 452 7.44 -18.66 2.79
CA PHE A 452 7.17 -18.16 4.13
C PHE A 452 7.15 -19.28 5.18
N LEU A 453 6.49 -20.39 4.89
CA LEU A 453 6.43 -21.55 5.77
C LEU A 453 7.82 -22.18 5.95
N LEU A 454 8.62 -22.28 4.90
CA LEU A 454 10.02 -22.70 4.98
C LEU A 454 10.83 -21.76 5.88
N ALA A 455 10.71 -20.44 5.69
CA ALA A 455 11.40 -19.46 6.52
C ALA A 455 10.98 -19.53 8.00
N LEU A 456 9.72 -19.86 8.29
CA LEU A 456 9.25 -20.11 9.66
C LEU A 456 9.79 -21.43 10.23
N GLY A 457 9.83 -22.49 9.44
CA GLY A 457 10.36 -23.80 9.82
C GLY A 457 11.86 -23.74 10.14
N THR A 458 12.62 -23.05 9.28
CA THR A 458 14.06 -22.83 9.46
C THR A 458 14.39 -21.83 10.57
N ARG A 459 13.39 -21.10 11.11
CA ARG A 459 13.58 -20.14 12.22
C ARG A 459 14.29 -20.77 13.42
N ARG A 460 14.08 -22.06 13.70
CA ARG A 460 14.77 -22.78 14.79
C ARG A 460 16.30 -22.82 14.60
N TRP A 461 16.76 -22.72 13.34
CA TRP A 461 18.18 -22.75 12.97
C TRP A 461 18.81 -21.35 12.95
N TRP A 462 18.00 -20.29 12.77
CA TRP A 462 18.46 -18.89 12.69
C TRP A 462 18.27 -18.12 14.01
N ALA A 463 17.39 -18.58 14.89
CA ALA A 463 17.33 -18.03 16.23
C ALA A 463 18.64 -18.41 16.95
N PRO A 464 19.40 -17.44 17.47
CA PRO A 464 20.60 -17.75 18.21
C PRO A 464 20.25 -18.71 19.34
N PRO A 465 21.04 -19.80 19.52
CA PRO A 465 20.80 -20.82 20.53
C PRO A 465 20.72 -20.21 21.93
#